data_e9b9f8047144c23621ea601e31e98afb
#
_entry.id   e9b9f8047144c23621ea601e31e98afb
#
_cell.length_a   1.000
_cell.length_b   1.000
_cell.length_c   1.000
_cell.angle_alpha   90.00
_cell.angle_beta   90.00
_cell.angle_gamma   90.00
#
_symmetry.space_group_name_H-M   'P 1'
#
loop_
_entity.id
_entity.type
_entity.pdbx_description
1 polymer ?
#
loop_
_entity_poly.entity_id
_entity_poly.type
_entity_poly.pdbx_seq_one_letter_code
_entity_poly.pdbx_strand_id
1 'polypeptide(L)' 'MAEGVVARVPKEVKQDIEFFAKQEQTDKSNIIRKLLTAAVKQKRLEYALNENGKRNVSLGKAAELAKMPLADFMEEAA' A
#
# COMPACT_ATOMS: atom_id res chain seq x y z
N MET A 1 13.07 3.84 -15.15
CA MET A 1 13.88 2.93 -14.31
C MET A 1 13.39 2.95 -12.88
N ALA A 2 13.38 1.79 -12.25
CA ALA A 2 12.98 1.71 -10.84
C ALA A 2 14.12 2.19 -9.96
N GLU A 3 13.79 2.96 -8.93
CA GLU A 3 14.75 3.39 -7.93
C GLU A 3 14.85 2.33 -6.83
N GLY A 4 16.07 2.17 -6.31
CA GLY A 4 16.28 1.21 -5.24
C GLY A 4 15.90 1.80 -3.89
N VAL A 5 15.31 0.95 -3.05
CA VAL A 5 15.02 1.28 -1.67
C VAL A 5 15.72 0.26 -0.80
N VAL A 6 16.51 0.72 0.17
CA VAL A 6 17.22 -0.14 1.09
C VAL A 6 16.63 0.03 2.49
N ALA A 7 16.21 -1.09 3.08
CA ALA A 7 15.67 -1.09 4.42
C ALA A 7 16.04 -2.38 5.14
N ARG A 8 16.24 -2.28 6.46
CA ARG A 8 16.43 -3.46 7.30
C ARG A 8 15.06 -3.91 7.81
N VAL A 9 14.81 -5.20 7.74
CA VAL A 9 13.54 -5.77 8.21
C VAL A 9 13.82 -6.82 9.28
N PRO A 10 12.86 -7.05 10.19
CA PRO A 10 12.99 -8.13 11.17
C PRO A 10 13.17 -9.50 10.49
N LYS A 11 13.80 -10.41 11.21
CA LYS A 11 14.07 -11.75 10.69
C LYS A 11 12.79 -12.48 10.28
N GLU A 12 11.72 -12.32 11.04
CA GLU A 12 10.43 -12.94 10.72
C GLU A 12 9.87 -12.45 9.39
N VAL A 13 10.02 -11.16 9.12
CA VAL A 13 9.55 -10.57 7.85
C VAL A 13 10.36 -11.14 6.68
N LYS A 14 11.67 -11.29 6.86
CA LYS A 14 12.53 -11.87 5.84
C LYS A 14 12.13 -13.31 5.55
N GLN A 15 11.84 -14.09 6.59
CA GLN A 15 11.41 -15.48 6.46
C GLN A 15 10.07 -15.58 5.71
N ASP A 16 9.14 -14.68 6.01
CA ASP A 16 7.84 -14.65 5.34
C ASP A 16 8.01 -14.31 3.86
N ILE A 17 8.88 -13.37 3.54
CA ILE A 17 9.16 -13.02 2.14
C ILE A 17 9.72 -14.23 1.39
N GLU A 18 10.65 -14.94 1.99
CA GLU A 18 11.22 -16.16 1.39
C GLU A 18 10.15 -17.25 1.20
N PHE A 19 9.27 -17.40 2.18
CA PHE A 19 8.15 -18.34 2.09
C PHE A 19 7.25 -18.04 0.90
N PHE A 20 6.83 -16.80 0.76
CA PHE A 20 5.93 -16.42 -0.34
C PHE A 20 6.62 -16.45 -1.70
N ALA A 21 7.92 -16.15 -1.75
CA ALA A 21 8.68 -16.29 -2.98
C ALA A 21 8.66 -17.72 -3.49
N LYS A 22 8.79 -18.68 -2.60
CA LYS A 22 8.70 -20.12 -2.95
C LYS A 22 7.29 -20.50 -3.36
N GLN A 23 6.27 -20.06 -2.62
CA GLN A 23 4.88 -20.38 -2.91
C GLN A 23 4.44 -19.85 -4.28
N GLU A 24 4.90 -18.67 -4.65
CA GLU A 24 4.54 -18.03 -5.91
C GLU A 24 5.54 -18.32 -7.02
N GLN A 25 6.56 -19.12 -6.73
CA GLN A 25 7.62 -19.47 -7.70
C GLN A 25 8.25 -18.25 -8.36
N THR A 26 8.60 -17.28 -7.53
CA THR A 26 9.19 -16.02 -7.97
C THR A 26 10.37 -15.66 -7.06
N ASP A 27 11.10 -14.59 -7.39
CA ASP A 27 12.21 -14.15 -6.57
C ASP A 27 11.75 -13.22 -5.44
N LYS A 28 12.65 -13.00 -4.47
CA LYS A 28 12.37 -12.14 -3.31
C LYS A 28 12.09 -10.70 -3.73
N SER A 29 12.81 -10.21 -4.72
CA SER A 29 12.63 -8.82 -5.19
C SER A 29 11.22 -8.59 -5.70
N ASN A 30 10.65 -9.55 -6.41
CA ASN A 30 9.29 -9.45 -6.92
C ASN A 30 8.25 -9.45 -5.78
N ILE A 31 8.45 -10.32 -4.79
CA ILE A 31 7.58 -10.34 -3.60
C ILE A 31 7.66 -9.02 -2.85
N ILE A 32 8.87 -8.51 -2.61
CA ILE A 32 9.06 -7.23 -1.92
C ILE A 32 8.34 -6.11 -2.68
N ARG A 33 8.48 -6.06 -4.00
CA ARG A 33 7.82 -5.05 -4.83
C ARG A 33 6.30 -5.12 -4.71
N LYS A 34 5.74 -6.32 -4.77
CA LYS A 34 4.29 -6.52 -4.62
C LYS A 34 3.80 -6.09 -3.25
N LEU A 35 4.50 -6.50 -2.20
CA LEU A 35 4.12 -6.17 -0.83
C LEU A 35 4.23 -4.66 -0.57
N LEU A 36 5.30 -4.02 -1.04
CA LEU A 36 5.46 -2.58 -0.87
C LEU A 36 4.39 -1.81 -1.62
N THR A 37 4.07 -2.23 -2.84
CA THR A 37 3.03 -1.58 -3.63
C THR A 37 1.69 -1.65 -2.91
N ALA A 38 1.33 -2.82 -2.38
CA ALA A 38 0.10 -3.00 -1.62
C ALA A 38 0.09 -2.18 -0.32
N ALA A 39 1.22 -2.17 0.40
CA ALA A 39 1.34 -1.45 1.67
C ALA A 39 1.23 0.06 1.47
N VAL A 40 1.86 0.61 0.44
CA VAL A 40 1.80 2.04 0.13
C VAL A 40 0.38 2.43 -0.25
N LYS A 41 -0.29 1.60 -1.04
CA LYS A 41 -1.67 1.83 -1.44
C LYS A 41 -2.60 1.89 -0.23
N GLN A 42 -2.43 0.95 0.69
CA GLN A 42 -3.19 0.90 1.94
C GLN A 42 -2.91 2.14 2.80
N LYS A 43 -1.66 2.54 2.90
CA LYS A 43 -1.26 3.71 3.68
C LYS A 43 -1.87 5.00 3.12
N ARG A 44 -1.91 5.14 1.80
CA ARG A 44 -2.55 6.29 1.16
C ARG A 44 -4.05 6.33 1.45
N LEU A 45 -4.71 5.18 1.43
CA LEU A 45 -6.12 5.08 1.74
C LEU A 45 -6.39 5.51 3.18
N GLU A 46 -5.61 5.01 4.12
CA GLU A 46 -5.72 5.38 5.53
C GLU A 46 -5.54 6.88 5.74
N TYR A 47 -4.54 7.46 5.09
CA TYR A 47 -4.27 8.89 5.16
C TYR A 47 -5.46 9.70 4.62
N ALA A 48 -5.98 9.31 3.46
CA ALA A 48 -7.09 10.00 2.82
C ALA A 48 -8.37 9.92 3.66
N LEU A 49 -8.66 8.74 4.22
CA LEU A 49 -9.83 8.56 5.10
C LEU A 49 -9.70 9.42 6.35
N ASN A 50 -8.51 9.48 6.93
CA ASN A 50 -8.25 10.27 8.12
C ASN A 50 -8.46 11.77 7.84
N GLU A 51 -7.91 12.28 6.72
CA GLU A 51 -8.06 13.68 6.34
C GLU A 51 -9.51 14.04 6.03
N ASN A 52 -10.24 13.17 5.36
CA ASN A 52 -11.65 13.38 5.09
C ASN A 52 -12.47 13.35 6.38
N GLY A 53 -12.16 12.43 7.29
CA GLY A 53 -12.83 12.34 8.58
C GLY A 53 -12.63 13.58 9.44
N LYS A 54 -11.47 14.22 9.33
CA LYS A 54 -11.18 15.48 10.02
C LYS A 54 -11.76 16.71 9.29
N ARG A 55 -12.41 16.49 8.15
CA ARG A 55 -12.96 17.55 7.30
C ARG A 55 -11.89 18.51 6.76
N ASN A 56 -10.64 18.07 6.69
CA ASN A 56 -9.56 18.86 6.10
C ASN A 56 -9.64 18.90 4.59
N VAL A 57 -10.22 17.89 3.99
CA VAL A 57 -10.37 17.78 2.53
C VAL A 57 -11.76 17.27 2.19
N SER A 58 -12.26 17.63 1.01
CA SER A 58 -13.52 17.13 0.50
C SER A 58 -13.40 15.63 0.14
N LEU A 59 -14.54 14.97 -0.04
CA LEU A 59 -14.58 13.57 -0.42
C LEU A 59 -13.87 13.34 -1.76
N GLY A 60 -14.09 14.21 -2.75
CA GLY A 60 -13.40 14.12 -4.04
C GLY A 60 -11.89 14.28 -3.92
N LYS A 61 -11.44 15.22 -3.09
CA LYS A 61 -10.01 15.44 -2.86
C LYS A 61 -9.39 14.25 -2.13
N ALA A 62 -10.11 13.68 -1.17
CA ALA A 62 -9.65 12.49 -0.45
C ALA A 62 -9.46 11.30 -1.40
N ALA A 63 -10.38 11.11 -2.35
CA ALA A 63 -10.23 10.05 -3.36
C ALA A 63 -8.97 10.27 -4.20
N GLU A 64 -8.66 11.51 -4.57
CA GLU A 64 -7.42 11.84 -5.27
C GLU A 64 -6.19 11.50 -4.44
N LEU A 65 -6.21 11.83 -3.16
CA LEU A 65 -5.10 11.52 -2.25
C LEU A 65 -4.89 9.99 -2.12
N ALA A 66 -5.97 9.23 -2.15
CA ALA A 66 -5.90 7.77 -2.12
C ALA A 66 -5.55 7.17 -3.48
N LYS A 67 -5.56 7.99 -4.54
CA LYS A 67 -5.36 7.55 -5.93
C LYS A 67 -6.39 6.50 -6.34
N MET A 68 -7.65 6.74 -5.96
CA MET A 68 -8.77 5.85 -6.22
C MET A 68 -9.89 6.59 -6.94
N PRO A 69 -10.70 5.90 -7.75
CA PRO A 69 -11.95 6.48 -8.23
C PRO A 69 -12.84 6.84 -7.05
N LEU A 70 -13.64 7.90 -7.20
CA LEU A 70 -14.51 8.38 -6.13
C LEU A 70 -15.47 7.28 -5.64
N ALA A 71 -16.04 6.51 -6.55
CA ALA A 71 -16.97 5.44 -6.18
C ALA A 71 -16.31 4.41 -5.27
N ASP A 72 -15.07 4.00 -5.59
CA ASP A 72 -14.32 3.03 -4.79
C ASP A 72 -13.97 3.60 -3.42
N PHE A 73 -13.55 4.88 -3.41
CA PHE A 73 -13.22 5.54 -2.15
C PHE A 73 -14.44 5.66 -1.24
N MET A 74 -15.61 5.94 -1.79
CA MET A 74 -16.84 6.04 -1.03
C MET A 74 -17.22 4.72 -0.37
N GLU A 75 -16.98 3.59 -1.04
CA GLU A 75 -17.20 2.27 -0.46
C GLU A 75 -16.30 2.04 0.76
N GLU A 76 -15.03 2.45 0.66
CA GLU A 76 -14.09 2.29 1.77
C GLU A 76 -14.41 3.23 2.93
N ALA A 77 -14.98 4.39 2.66
CA ALA A 77 -15.34 5.38 3.67
C ALA A 77 -16.67 5.10 4.37
N ALA A 78 -17.47 4.22 3.81
CA ALA A 78 -18.79 3.89 4.35
C ALA A 78 -18.71 3.02 5.61
#